data_466a85a55a11bb78d67d982b82687bb8
#
_entry.id   466a85a55a11bb78d67d982b82687bb8
#
_cell.length_a   1.000
_cell.length_b   1.000
_cell.length_c   1.000
_cell.angle_alpha   90.00
_cell.angle_beta   90.00
_cell.angle_gamma   90.00
#
_symmetry.space_group_name_H-M   'P 1'
#
loop_
_entity.id
_entity.type
_entity.pdbx_description
1 polymer ?
#
loop_
_entity_poly.entity_id
_entity_poly.type
_entity_poly.pdbx_seq_one_letter_code
_entity_poly.pdbx_strand_id
1 'polypeptide(L)'
;MKKLIALFGLLLVFTSCDLDDDGPQYYTSYAKVVDIDLPEYLVYGKQDTINVTYQLPTACHQGLGLQSNRGTGSAEERRTIYIAGVVSVDGALTECNKDADDEDLLIEVEAYLKANEKEPYTFKLYQGVDVDNKPIYQTIVREVVDEDADPDPEA
;
A
#
# COMPACT_ATOMS: atom_id res chain seq x y z
N MET A 1 -14.45 -53.56 -55.61
CA MET A 1 -14.98 -52.90 -54.38
C MET A 1 -14.00 -51.82 -53.94
N LYS A 2 -14.25 -50.61 -54.38
CA LYS A 2 -13.35 -49.48 -54.15
C LYS A 2 -13.90 -48.71 -52.92
N LYS A 3 -13.15 -48.73 -51.81
CA LYS A 3 -13.46 -47.94 -50.60
C LYS A 3 -12.95 -46.51 -50.83
N LEU A 4 -13.88 -45.60 -51.02
CA LEU A 4 -13.64 -44.16 -51.01
C LEU A 4 -13.46 -43.73 -49.55
N ILE A 5 -12.23 -43.44 -49.14
CA ILE A 5 -11.97 -42.81 -47.87
C ILE A 5 -12.10 -41.30 -48.11
N ALA A 6 -13.23 -40.76 -47.66
CA ALA A 6 -13.40 -39.30 -47.61
C ALA A 6 -12.53 -38.74 -46.49
N LEU A 7 -11.43 -38.10 -46.84
CA LEU A 7 -10.57 -37.36 -45.97
C LEU A 7 -11.29 -36.07 -45.61
N PHE A 8 -12.05 -36.07 -44.48
CA PHE A 8 -12.67 -34.88 -43.94
C PHE A 8 -11.56 -34.05 -43.27
N GLY A 9 -10.98 -33.14 -44.05
CA GLY A 9 -10.05 -32.18 -43.54
C GLY A 9 -10.76 -31.22 -42.59
N LEU A 10 -10.62 -31.47 -41.29
CA LEU A 10 -11.04 -30.55 -40.24
C LEU A 10 -10.09 -29.36 -40.26
N LEU A 11 -10.44 -28.32 -41.01
CA LEU A 11 -9.80 -27.00 -40.89
C LEU A 11 -10.12 -26.43 -39.50
N LEU A 12 -9.24 -26.65 -38.54
CA LEU A 12 -9.21 -25.89 -37.31
C LEU A 12 -8.72 -24.47 -37.65
N VAL A 13 -9.66 -23.60 -37.90
CA VAL A 13 -9.40 -22.16 -37.93
C VAL A 13 -9.08 -21.78 -36.48
N PHE A 14 -7.79 -21.75 -36.16
CA PHE A 14 -7.32 -21.05 -34.96
C PHE A 14 -7.59 -19.59 -35.20
N THR A 15 -8.77 -19.12 -34.80
CA THR A 15 -8.95 -17.70 -34.53
C THR A 15 -8.06 -17.39 -33.33
N SER A 16 -6.83 -16.97 -33.62
CA SER A 16 -6.02 -16.24 -32.68
C SER A 16 -6.87 -15.01 -32.31
N CYS A 17 -7.47 -15.03 -31.15
CA CYS A 17 -7.83 -13.79 -30.51
C CYS A 17 -6.49 -13.10 -30.21
N ASP A 18 -6.09 -12.18 -31.04
CA ASP A 18 -5.18 -11.13 -30.63
C ASP A 18 -5.89 -10.41 -29.49
N LEU A 19 -5.56 -10.80 -28.27
CA LEU A 19 -5.77 -9.99 -27.09
C LEU A 19 -4.72 -8.88 -27.16
N ASP A 20 -4.88 -8.00 -28.15
CA ASP A 20 -4.29 -6.66 -28.06
C ASP A 20 -4.98 -6.04 -26.86
N ASP A 21 -4.35 -6.18 -25.70
CA ASP A 21 -4.74 -5.53 -24.46
C ASP A 21 -4.34 -4.03 -24.58
N ASP A 22 -5.00 -3.36 -25.56
CA ASP A 22 -4.88 -1.92 -25.78
C ASP A 22 -5.60 -1.12 -24.67
N GLY A 23 -5.89 -1.77 -23.54
CA GLY A 23 -6.40 -1.11 -22.36
C GLY A 23 -5.37 -0.15 -21.77
N PRO A 24 -5.81 0.92 -21.09
CA PRO A 24 -4.89 1.82 -20.42
C PRO A 24 -4.03 1.04 -19.43
N GLN A 25 -2.71 1.10 -19.63
CA GLN A 25 -1.77 0.48 -18.71
C GLN A 25 -1.56 1.43 -17.54
N TYR A 26 -1.81 0.94 -16.32
CA TYR A 26 -1.54 1.70 -15.10
C TYR A 26 -0.31 1.11 -14.39
N TYR A 27 0.62 1.98 -14.01
CA TYR A 27 1.72 1.61 -13.13
C TYR A 27 1.37 1.96 -11.70
N THR A 28 1.61 1.02 -10.79
CA THR A 28 1.43 1.25 -9.35
C THR A 28 2.78 1.42 -8.68
N SER A 29 2.83 2.31 -7.69
CA SER A 29 4.02 2.53 -6.87
C SER A 29 3.64 2.91 -5.44
N TYR A 30 4.64 2.94 -4.55
CA TYR A 30 4.45 3.44 -3.20
C TYR A 30 4.63 4.95 -3.16
N ALA A 31 3.81 5.58 -2.30
CA ALA A 31 3.85 7.00 -2.02
C ALA A 31 4.33 7.23 -0.58
N LYS A 32 5.05 8.33 -0.40
CA LYS A 32 5.61 8.75 0.88
C LYS A 32 4.49 9.06 1.87
N VAL A 33 4.56 8.48 3.07
CA VAL A 33 3.75 8.88 4.22
C VAL A 33 4.35 10.15 4.81
N VAL A 34 3.55 11.21 4.87
CA VAL A 34 3.99 12.51 5.38
C VAL A 34 3.53 12.77 6.81
N ASP A 35 2.38 12.18 7.18
CA ASP A 35 1.84 12.29 8.53
C ASP A 35 1.07 11.03 8.94
N ILE A 36 0.99 10.80 10.25
CA ILE A 36 0.18 9.75 10.87
C ILE A 36 -0.28 10.18 12.26
N ASP A 37 -1.59 10.15 12.47
CA ASP A 37 -2.19 10.43 13.77
C ASP A 37 -2.23 9.14 14.61
N LEU A 38 -1.14 8.90 15.34
CA LEU A 38 -1.02 7.78 16.27
C LEU A 38 -1.27 8.26 17.70
N PRO A 39 -2.06 7.53 18.48
CA PRO A 39 -2.20 7.84 19.91
C PRO A 39 -0.84 7.78 20.61
N GLU A 40 -0.70 8.46 21.73
CA GLU A 40 0.54 8.50 22.52
C GLU A 40 0.95 7.09 22.97
N TYR A 41 -0.03 6.25 23.33
CA TYR A 41 0.11 4.83 23.65
C TYR A 41 -1.04 4.03 23.03
N LEU A 42 -0.83 2.74 22.82
CA LEU A 42 -1.83 1.80 22.37
C LEU A 42 -2.43 1.08 23.57
N VAL A 43 -3.73 0.77 23.55
CA VAL A 43 -4.36 -0.04 24.59
C VAL A 43 -4.45 -1.49 24.13
N TYR A 44 -3.94 -2.42 24.95
CA TYR A 44 -3.96 -3.85 24.65
C TYR A 44 -5.39 -4.34 24.35
N GLY A 45 -5.55 -4.99 23.22
CA GLY A 45 -6.82 -5.59 22.78
C GLY A 45 -7.84 -4.59 22.20
N LYS A 46 -7.64 -3.29 22.39
CA LYS A 46 -8.50 -2.25 21.82
C LYS A 46 -8.18 -2.00 20.36
N GLN A 47 -9.19 -1.61 19.60
CA GLN A 47 -9.04 -1.13 18.23
C GLN A 47 -9.09 0.40 18.24
N ASP A 48 -8.04 0.99 17.69
CA ASP A 48 -7.94 2.43 17.48
C ASP A 48 -8.10 2.76 16.00
N THR A 49 -8.70 3.90 15.72
CA THR A 49 -8.74 4.49 14.38
C THR A 49 -7.59 5.47 14.28
N ILE A 50 -6.83 5.38 13.20
CA ILE A 50 -5.71 6.27 12.90
C ILE A 50 -5.89 6.89 11.52
N ASN A 51 -5.48 8.14 11.37
CA ASN A 51 -5.42 8.81 10.08
C ASN A 51 -3.99 8.80 9.57
N VAL A 52 -3.82 8.43 8.31
CA VAL A 52 -2.53 8.40 7.63
C VAL A 52 -2.61 9.29 6.40
N THR A 53 -1.71 10.26 6.33
CA THR A 53 -1.59 11.16 5.17
C THR A 53 -0.38 10.76 4.35
N TYR A 54 -0.58 10.54 3.06
CA TYR A 54 0.51 10.31 2.11
C TYR A 54 0.45 11.30 0.95
N GLN A 55 1.60 11.53 0.33
CA GLN A 55 1.74 12.51 -0.73
C GLN A 55 1.80 11.84 -2.11
N LEU A 56 0.95 12.28 -3.03
CA LEU A 56 1.03 11.90 -4.44
C LEU A 56 2.34 12.42 -5.04
N PRO A 57 3.08 11.63 -5.83
CA PRO A 57 4.30 12.10 -6.49
C PRO A 57 4.07 13.25 -7.47
N THR A 58 2.94 13.29 -8.14
CA THR A 58 2.50 14.38 -9.02
C THR A 58 0.97 14.41 -9.12
N ALA A 59 0.40 15.48 -9.65
CA ALA A 59 -1.04 15.63 -9.90
C ALA A 59 -1.62 14.64 -10.93
N CYS A 60 -0.79 13.85 -11.59
CA CYS A 60 -1.22 12.81 -12.51
C CYS A 60 -1.35 11.44 -11.85
N HIS A 61 -0.91 11.30 -10.60
CA HIS A 61 -1.11 10.10 -9.81
C HIS A 61 -2.49 10.11 -9.16
N GLN A 62 -3.03 8.91 -8.98
CA GLN A 62 -4.26 8.67 -8.23
C GLN A 62 -3.94 7.85 -6.99
N GLY A 63 -4.49 8.26 -5.85
CA GLY A 63 -4.40 7.50 -4.61
C GLY A 63 -5.28 6.25 -4.70
N LEU A 64 -4.71 5.09 -4.36
CA LEU A 64 -5.42 3.82 -4.28
C LEU A 64 -5.69 3.38 -2.83
N GLY A 65 -5.10 4.07 -1.85
CA GLY A 65 -5.22 3.77 -0.43
C GLY A 65 -3.89 3.47 0.23
N LEU A 66 -3.93 2.69 1.31
CA LEU A 66 -2.75 2.32 2.10
C LEU A 66 -2.41 0.85 1.91
N GLN A 67 -1.12 0.56 1.88
CA GLN A 67 -0.60 -0.77 2.13
C GLN A 67 -0.01 -0.81 3.53
N SER A 68 -0.48 -1.78 4.33
CA SER A 68 0.02 -2.05 5.67
C SER A 68 0.44 -3.52 5.75
N ASN A 69 1.68 -3.77 6.13
CA ASN A 69 2.23 -5.11 6.30
C ASN A 69 2.89 -5.25 7.68
N ARG A 70 2.68 -6.39 8.33
CA ARG A 70 3.43 -6.77 9.53
C ARG A 70 4.59 -7.68 9.14
N GLY A 71 5.70 -7.60 9.86
CA GLY A 71 6.76 -8.58 9.77
C GLY A 71 6.27 -9.98 10.16
N THR A 72 6.87 -11.01 9.60
CA THR A 72 6.41 -12.41 9.74
C THR A 72 7.36 -13.32 10.52
N GLY A 73 8.48 -12.80 10.97
CA GLY A 73 9.53 -13.58 11.66
C GLY A 73 9.37 -13.60 13.18
N SER A 74 10.30 -12.98 13.89
CA SER A 74 10.34 -12.90 15.36
C SER A 74 9.13 -12.15 15.94
N ALA A 75 8.94 -12.23 17.26
CA ALA A 75 7.91 -11.46 17.96
C ALA A 75 8.05 -9.95 17.71
N GLU A 76 9.28 -9.44 17.68
CA GLU A 76 9.57 -8.04 17.39
C GLU A 76 9.16 -7.67 15.95
N GLU A 77 9.48 -8.53 14.96
CA GLU A 77 9.07 -8.28 13.58
C GLU A 77 7.53 -8.26 13.44
N ARG A 78 6.80 -9.14 14.14
CA ARG A 78 5.33 -9.12 14.11
C ARG A 78 4.72 -7.85 14.71
N ARG A 79 5.43 -7.15 15.60
CA ARG A 79 5.06 -5.85 16.13
C ARG A 79 5.57 -4.68 15.28
N THR A 80 6.33 -4.98 14.24
CA THR A 80 6.77 -3.97 13.27
C THR A 80 5.74 -3.88 12.14
N ILE A 81 5.15 -2.69 11.97
CA ILE A 81 4.12 -2.39 10.98
C ILE A 81 4.71 -1.43 9.94
N TYR A 82 4.79 -1.88 8.70
CA TYR A 82 5.23 -1.09 7.56
C TYR A 82 4.01 -0.45 6.91
N ILE A 83 4.04 0.86 6.68
CA ILE A 83 2.93 1.64 6.11
C ILE A 83 3.44 2.44 4.92
N ALA A 84 2.74 2.36 3.78
CA ALA A 84 3.00 3.14 2.58
C ALA A 84 1.67 3.54 1.93
N GLY A 85 1.62 4.71 1.30
CA GLY A 85 0.57 5.03 0.35
C GLY A 85 0.72 4.16 -0.90
N VAL A 86 -0.38 3.83 -1.56
CA VAL A 86 -0.38 3.16 -2.86
C VAL A 86 -1.00 4.10 -3.88
N VAL A 87 -0.30 4.30 -4.98
CA VAL A 87 -0.72 5.21 -6.05
C VAL A 87 -0.63 4.52 -7.41
N SER A 88 -1.41 5.01 -8.36
CA SER A 88 -1.31 4.62 -9.76
C SER A 88 -1.14 5.83 -10.65
N VAL A 89 -0.52 5.62 -11.80
CA VAL A 89 -0.41 6.60 -12.88
C VAL A 89 -0.66 5.91 -14.21
N ASP A 90 -1.29 6.62 -15.15
CA ASP A 90 -1.48 6.14 -16.50
C ASP A 90 -0.11 5.97 -17.20
N GLY A 91 0.19 4.76 -17.64
CA GLY A 91 1.45 4.42 -18.29
C GLY A 91 1.65 5.07 -19.68
N ALA A 92 0.59 5.60 -20.26
CA ALA A 92 0.68 6.36 -21.51
C ALA A 92 1.19 7.79 -21.29
N LEU A 93 1.18 8.29 -20.04
CA LEU A 93 1.67 9.64 -19.73
C LEU A 93 3.20 9.64 -19.68
N THR A 94 3.80 10.39 -20.60
CA THR A 94 5.25 10.65 -20.61
C THR A 94 5.64 11.80 -19.70
N GLU A 95 4.74 12.76 -19.48
CA GLU A 95 4.93 13.93 -18.64
C GLU A 95 3.62 14.28 -17.94
N CYS A 96 3.69 14.77 -16.71
CA CYS A 96 2.56 15.31 -16.01
C CYS A 96 2.46 16.82 -16.26
N ASN A 97 1.45 17.23 -17.00
CA ASN A 97 1.16 18.63 -17.33
C ASN A 97 0.07 19.25 -16.44
N LYS A 98 -0.27 18.59 -15.34
CA LYS A 98 -1.22 19.12 -14.36
C LYS A 98 -0.46 19.85 -13.27
N ASP A 99 -0.82 21.12 -13.07
CA ASP A 99 -0.39 21.87 -11.90
C ASP A 99 -1.28 21.49 -10.72
N ALA A 100 -0.69 21.38 -9.56
CA ALA A 100 -1.39 21.20 -8.30
C ALA A 100 -0.57 21.87 -7.19
N ASP A 101 -1.25 22.46 -6.24
CA ASP A 101 -0.63 22.94 -5.02
C ASP A 101 -0.24 21.74 -4.13
N ASP A 102 0.71 21.91 -3.23
CA ASP A 102 1.19 20.83 -2.37
C ASP A 102 0.06 20.20 -1.54
N GLU A 103 -0.93 20.97 -1.14
CA GLU A 103 -2.10 20.49 -0.39
C GLU A 103 -2.99 19.55 -1.24
N ASP A 104 -3.13 19.83 -2.54
CA ASP A 104 -3.92 18.99 -3.47
C ASP A 104 -3.27 17.63 -3.72
N LEU A 105 -1.99 17.48 -3.40
CA LEU A 105 -1.24 16.24 -3.51
C LEU A 105 -1.33 15.37 -2.25
N LEU A 106 -1.98 15.84 -1.18
CA LEU A 106 -2.12 15.09 0.07
C LEU A 106 -3.39 14.24 0.05
N ILE A 107 -3.25 12.98 0.38
CA ILE A 107 -4.36 12.03 0.54
C ILE A 107 -4.39 11.54 1.97
N GLU A 108 -5.48 11.79 2.67
CA GLU A 108 -5.73 11.26 4.00
C GLU A 108 -6.60 9.99 3.92
N VAL A 109 -6.21 8.95 4.64
CA VAL A 109 -6.89 7.65 4.69
C VAL A 109 -7.02 7.20 6.14
N GLU A 110 -8.24 6.83 6.53
CA GLU A 110 -8.52 6.19 7.81
C GLU A 110 -8.11 4.72 7.78
N ALA A 111 -7.44 4.26 8.84
CA ALA A 111 -7.06 2.88 9.02
C ALA A 111 -7.32 2.41 10.46
N TYR A 112 -7.43 1.10 10.64
CA TYR A 112 -7.69 0.49 11.94
C TYR A 112 -6.45 -0.24 12.45
N LEU A 113 -6.13 0.03 13.70
CA LEU A 113 -5.00 -0.56 14.41
C LEU A 113 -5.50 -1.30 15.65
N LYS A 114 -4.99 -2.52 15.87
CA LYS A 114 -5.24 -3.26 17.11
C LYS A 114 -3.94 -3.81 17.67
N ALA A 115 -3.63 -3.47 18.92
CA ALA A 115 -2.51 -4.03 19.66
C ALA A 115 -2.91 -5.38 20.26
N ASN A 116 -2.35 -6.47 19.74
CA ASN A 116 -2.61 -7.83 20.20
C ASN A 116 -1.49 -8.40 21.07
N GLU A 117 -0.41 -7.67 21.29
CA GLU A 117 0.72 -7.99 22.15
C GLU A 117 0.97 -6.80 23.09
N LYS A 118 1.50 -7.04 24.29
CA LYS A 118 1.70 -6.00 25.32
C LYS A 118 3.01 -5.23 25.20
N GLU A 119 3.91 -5.72 24.38
CA GLU A 119 5.18 -5.06 24.12
C GLU A 119 5.01 -3.94 23.07
N PRO A 120 5.95 -2.98 23.02
CA PRO A 120 5.89 -1.84 22.12
C PRO A 120 5.75 -2.22 20.64
N TYR A 121 5.00 -1.42 19.89
CA TYR A 121 4.88 -1.52 18.45
C TYR A 121 5.79 -0.51 17.75
N THR A 122 6.39 -0.95 16.66
CA THR A 122 7.23 -0.12 15.79
C THR A 122 6.51 0.14 14.47
N PHE A 123 6.28 1.40 14.14
CA PHE A 123 5.72 1.83 12.86
C PHE A 123 6.85 2.30 11.96
N LYS A 124 6.90 1.76 10.75
CA LYS A 124 7.85 2.13 9.69
C LYS A 124 7.09 2.78 8.54
N LEU A 125 7.16 4.10 8.46
CA LEU A 125 6.48 4.91 7.47
C LEU A 125 7.38 5.09 6.26
N TYR A 126 6.92 4.65 5.10
CA TYR A 126 7.68 4.72 3.85
C TYR A 126 8.00 6.18 3.47
N GLN A 127 9.28 6.47 3.21
CA GLN A 127 9.78 7.79 2.86
C GLN A 127 10.34 7.88 1.43
N GLY A 128 10.37 6.76 0.70
CA GLY A 128 11.00 6.65 -0.60
C GLY A 128 12.06 5.56 -0.65
N VAL A 129 12.95 5.65 -1.59
CA VAL A 129 14.09 4.74 -1.76
C VAL A 129 15.41 5.50 -1.76
N ASP A 130 16.47 4.83 -1.34
CA ASP A 130 17.84 5.37 -1.43
C ASP A 130 18.42 5.19 -2.85
N VAL A 131 19.70 5.55 -3.00
CA VAL A 131 20.43 5.45 -4.28
C VAL A 131 20.59 4.01 -4.77
N ASP A 132 20.43 3.02 -3.91
CA ASP A 132 20.50 1.59 -4.21
C ASP A 132 19.10 0.97 -4.41
N ASN A 133 18.05 1.79 -4.52
CA ASN A 133 16.64 1.41 -4.57
C ASN A 133 16.13 0.63 -3.34
N LYS A 134 16.76 0.83 -2.16
CA LYS A 134 16.29 0.26 -0.92
C LYS A 134 15.30 1.20 -0.24
N PRO A 135 14.20 0.68 0.33
CA PRO A 135 13.20 1.53 0.97
C PRO A 135 13.76 2.22 2.22
N ILE A 136 13.49 3.51 2.32
CA ILE A 136 13.78 4.35 3.48
C ILE A 136 12.51 4.47 4.32
N TYR A 137 12.64 4.39 5.65
CA TYR A 137 11.54 4.51 6.58
C TYR A 137 11.81 5.52 7.68
N GLN A 138 10.81 6.32 8.01
CA GLN A 138 10.71 7.00 9.30
C GLN A 138 10.18 5.99 10.31
N THR A 139 10.78 5.94 11.52
CA THR A 139 10.40 4.98 12.55
C THR A 139 9.75 5.70 13.73
N ILE A 140 8.59 5.20 14.16
CA ILE A 140 7.87 5.66 15.35
C ILE A 140 7.61 4.44 16.24
N VAL A 141 7.83 4.57 17.55
CA VAL A 141 7.53 3.53 18.54
C VAL A 141 6.37 3.98 19.41
N ARG A 142 5.47 3.07 19.74
CA ARG A 142 4.37 3.28 20.67
C ARG A 142 4.33 2.19 21.71
N GLU A 143 4.29 2.61 22.96
CA GLU A 143 4.08 1.71 24.09
C GLU A 143 2.66 1.16 24.09
N VAL A 144 2.49 -0.02 24.69
CA VAL A 144 1.18 -0.65 24.89
C VAL A 144 0.89 -0.66 26.36
N VAL A 145 -0.29 -0.19 26.74
CA VAL A 145 -0.78 -0.19 28.12
C VAL A 145 -1.97 -1.14 28.27
N ASP A 146 -2.20 -1.63 29.48
CA ASP A 146 -3.43 -2.36 29.80
C ASP A 146 -4.62 -1.39 29.90
N GLU A 147 -5.83 -1.85 29.62
CA GLU A 147 -7.06 -1.03 29.61
C GLU A 147 -7.33 -0.37 30.99
N ASP A 148 -6.88 -1.01 32.08
CA ASP A 148 -7.05 -0.49 33.44
C ASP A 148 -5.91 0.48 33.87
N ALA A 149 -4.89 0.66 33.06
CA ALA A 149 -3.87 1.66 33.30
C ALA A 149 -4.42 3.03 32.85
N ASP A 150 -5.07 3.73 33.79
CA ASP A 150 -5.32 5.16 33.63
C ASP A 150 -3.93 5.85 33.61
N PRO A 151 -3.42 6.28 32.47
CA PRO A 151 -2.17 7.02 32.46
C PRO A 151 -2.44 8.35 33.12
N ASP A 152 -1.93 8.50 34.35
CA ASP A 152 -1.97 9.73 35.12
C ASP A 152 -1.47 10.87 34.21
N PRO A 153 -2.30 11.84 33.82
CA PRO A 153 -1.87 12.93 32.93
C PRO A 153 -0.96 13.94 33.64
N GLU A 154 -0.54 13.68 34.89
CA GLU A 154 0.32 14.55 35.67
C GLU A 154 1.53 13.80 36.27
N ALA A 155 2.50 13.46 35.43
CA ALA A 155 3.84 13.10 35.94
C ALA A 155 4.93 13.85 35.21
#